data_cb019ad7aaa7496b01e936774dddb298
#
_entry.id   cb019ad7aaa7496b01e936774dddb298
#
_cell.length_a   1.000
_cell.length_b   1.000
_cell.length_c   1.000
_cell.angle_alpha   90.00
_cell.angle_beta   90.00
_cell.angle_gamma   90.00
#
_symmetry.space_group_name_H-M   'P 1'
#
loop_
_entity.id
_entity.type
_entity.pdbx_description
1 polymer ?
#
loop_
_entity_poly.entity_id
_entity_poly.type
_entity_poly.pdbx_seq_one_letter_code
_entity_poly.pdbx_strand_id
1 'polypeptide(L)'
;DVDRAAVVTGSGELLNRNNLIAVLSVIVISEHPGTTIVTNSPTTEHLKKFIMKLGGHQYRYISGYRNVINKAIELNNQGTDCQLAIETSGHAAFKENYFLDDGAYVVAKILMLLPRLVAKGETLDSLIKKLVQPKEVVEVRFKIGTKDFKATGLEVIKDFPNWIPKDWVVNLENEEGVRIDFKGEYGDGWL
;
A
#
# COMPACT_ATOMS: atom_id res chain seq x y z
N ASP A 1 18.86 9.85 4.34
CA ASP A 1 19.23 8.54 3.75
C ASP A 1 18.75 8.40 2.30
N VAL A 2 17.76 9.18 1.85
CA VAL A 2 17.28 9.20 0.45
C VAL A 2 16.51 7.92 0.03
N ASP A 3 16.04 7.17 1.00
CA ASP A 3 15.33 5.90 0.81
C ASP A 3 13.83 6.06 0.59
N ARG A 4 13.28 7.28 0.76
CA ARG A 4 11.87 7.57 0.56
C ARG A 4 11.64 8.72 -0.42
N ALA A 5 10.52 8.66 -1.13
CA ALA A 5 10.06 9.73 -1.98
C ALA A 5 8.73 10.32 -1.50
N ALA A 6 8.57 11.61 -1.68
CA ALA A 6 7.33 12.33 -1.51
C ALA A 6 7.08 13.17 -2.75
N VAL A 7 5.84 13.21 -3.21
CA VAL A 7 5.45 13.92 -4.42
C VAL A 7 4.33 14.90 -4.10
N VAL A 8 4.49 16.15 -4.52
CA VAL A 8 3.45 17.17 -4.48
C VAL A 8 2.98 17.43 -5.91
N THR A 9 1.69 17.40 -6.13
CA THR A 9 1.08 17.64 -7.45
C THR A 9 1.07 19.10 -7.82
N GLY A 10 0.71 19.39 -9.06
CA GLY A 10 0.52 20.77 -9.53
C GLY A 10 -0.59 21.52 -8.81
N SER A 11 -1.55 20.83 -8.20
CA SER A 11 -2.60 21.40 -7.34
C SER A 11 -2.13 21.70 -5.91
N GLY A 12 -0.90 21.28 -5.54
CA GLY A 12 -0.35 21.44 -4.18
C GLY A 12 -0.71 20.29 -3.24
N GLU A 13 -1.32 19.22 -3.72
CA GLU A 13 -1.70 18.07 -2.91
C GLU A 13 -0.54 17.06 -2.78
N LEU A 14 -0.43 16.44 -1.62
CA LEU A 14 0.58 15.42 -1.35
C LEU A 14 0.12 14.05 -1.87
N LEU A 15 0.86 13.49 -2.82
CA LEU A 15 0.65 12.15 -3.38
C LEU A 15 1.32 11.06 -2.55
N ASN A 16 1.12 11.06 -1.24
CA ASN A 16 1.68 10.01 -0.41
C ASN A 16 0.65 8.95 -0.04
N ARG A 17 1.12 7.92 0.68
CA ARG A 17 0.30 6.78 1.10
C ARG A 17 -0.28 6.01 -0.11
N ASN A 18 -1.59 5.73 -0.11
CA ASN A 18 -2.24 4.98 -1.19
C ASN A 18 -2.10 5.65 -2.56
N ASN A 19 -2.02 6.97 -2.62
CA ASN A 19 -1.94 7.72 -3.88
C ASN A 19 -0.61 7.49 -4.60
N LEU A 20 0.51 7.51 -3.87
CA LEU A 20 1.83 7.21 -4.44
C LEU A 20 1.90 5.76 -4.92
N ILE A 21 1.37 4.82 -4.12
CA ILE A 21 1.29 3.41 -4.52
C ILE A 21 0.47 3.27 -5.81
N ALA A 22 -0.66 3.97 -5.92
CA ALA A 22 -1.50 3.92 -7.10
C ALA A 22 -0.79 4.46 -8.36
N VAL A 23 -0.08 5.59 -8.25
CA VAL A 23 0.70 6.16 -9.37
C VAL A 23 1.77 5.18 -9.83
N LEU A 24 2.56 4.63 -8.91
CA LEU A 24 3.60 3.66 -9.25
C LEU A 24 3.02 2.36 -9.80
N SER A 25 1.84 1.96 -9.32
CA SER A 25 1.11 0.81 -9.86
C SER A 25 0.72 1.01 -11.33
N VAL A 26 0.26 2.22 -11.70
CA VAL A 26 -0.03 2.53 -13.12
C VAL A 26 1.22 2.36 -13.98
N ILE A 27 2.36 2.86 -13.52
CA ILE A 27 3.64 2.73 -14.25
C ILE A 27 3.99 1.25 -14.42
N VAL A 28 4.12 0.55 -13.31
CA VAL A 28 4.65 -0.83 -13.26
C VAL A 28 3.73 -1.80 -13.99
N ILE A 29 2.42 -1.70 -13.83
CA ILE A 29 1.47 -2.59 -14.51
C ILE A 29 1.43 -2.31 -16.03
N SER A 30 1.63 -1.06 -16.45
CA SER A 30 1.73 -0.75 -17.87
C SER A 30 2.98 -1.35 -18.55
N GLU A 31 4.06 -1.51 -17.79
CA GLU A 31 5.32 -2.13 -18.24
C GLU A 31 5.28 -3.66 -18.09
N HIS A 32 4.62 -4.16 -17.06
CA HIS A 32 4.55 -5.58 -16.68
C HIS A 32 3.09 -5.98 -16.36
N PRO A 33 2.25 -6.20 -17.37
CA PRO A 33 0.86 -6.61 -17.17
C PRO A 33 0.75 -7.91 -16.36
N GLY A 34 -0.16 -7.95 -15.38
CA GLY A 34 -0.36 -9.10 -14.50
C GLY A 34 0.57 -9.18 -13.30
N THR A 35 1.50 -8.24 -13.15
CA THR A 35 2.44 -8.24 -12.02
C THR A 35 1.76 -8.07 -10.66
N THR A 36 2.39 -8.61 -9.64
CA THR A 36 2.03 -8.40 -8.25
C THR A 36 2.79 -7.22 -7.67
N ILE A 37 2.11 -6.43 -6.85
CA ILE A 37 2.68 -5.33 -6.07
C ILE A 37 2.55 -5.68 -4.60
N VAL A 38 3.68 -5.82 -3.92
CA VAL A 38 3.69 -6.04 -2.47
C VAL A 38 3.60 -4.71 -1.75
N THR A 39 2.64 -4.59 -0.84
CA THR A 39 2.44 -3.39 -0.02
C THR A 39 2.42 -3.73 1.45
N ASN A 40 2.66 -2.73 2.32
CA ASN A 40 2.38 -2.89 3.74
C ASN A 40 0.86 -2.99 4.00
N SER A 41 0.49 -3.44 5.20
CA SER A 41 -0.89 -3.75 5.57
C SER A 41 -1.85 -2.55 5.59
N PRO A 42 -1.48 -1.31 6.03
CA PRO A 42 -2.42 -0.19 6.17
C PRO A 42 -2.80 0.44 4.82
N THR A 43 -3.21 -0.38 3.87
CA THR A 43 -3.71 0.06 2.56
C THR A 43 -5.21 -0.19 2.45
N THR A 44 -5.90 0.65 1.65
CA THR A 44 -7.35 0.57 1.49
C THR A 44 -7.78 -0.57 0.56
N GLU A 45 -9.01 -1.07 0.72
CA GLU A 45 -9.63 -1.99 -0.24
C GLU A 45 -9.82 -1.32 -1.61
N HIS A 46 -10.02 0.00 -1.62
CA HIS A 46 -10.13 0.75 -2.87
C HIS A 46 -8.83 0.75 -3.66
N LEU A 47 -7.66 0.76 -2.99
CA LEU A 47 -6.37 0.59 -3.67
C LEU A 47 -6.24 -0.83 -4.28
N LYS A 48 -6.63 -1.88 -3.55
CA LYS A 48 -6.65 -3.26 -4.08
C LYS A 48 -7.51 -3.35 -5.34
N LYS A 49 -8.74 -2.84 -5.27
CA LYS A 49 -9.65 -2.79 -6.42
C LYS A 49 -9.10 -1.95 -7.58
N PHE A 50 -8.40 -0.86 -7.30
CA PHE A 50 -7.76 -0.01 -8.32
C PHE A 50 -6.66 -0.78 -9.05
N ILE A 51 -5.73 -1.42 -8.33
CA ILE A 51 -4.66 -2.24 -8.88
C ILE A 51 -5.22 -3.38 -9.74
N MET A 52 -6.25 -4.07 -9.25
CA MET A 52 -6.92 -5.14 -10.01
C MET A 52 -7.55 -4.63 -11.31
N LYS A 53 -8.16 -3.45 -11.30
CA LYS A 53 -8.73 -2.83 -12.52
C LYS A 53 -7.67 -2.43 -13.55
N LEU A 54 -6.43 -2.20 -13.11
CA LEU A 54 -5.29 -1.98 -14.00
C LEU A 54 -4.76 -3.29 -14.60
N GLY A 55 -5.21 -4.44 -14.13
CA GLY A 55 -4.75 -5.77 -14.56
C GLY A 55 -3.57 -6.30 -13.75
N GLY A 56 -3.30 -5.76 -12.56
CA GLY A 56 -2.28 -6.25 -11.63
C GLY A 56 -2.89 -6.92 -10.39
N HIS A 57 -2.03 -7.34 -9.47
CA HIS A 57 -2.41 -7.94 -8.20
C HIS A 57 -1.77 -7.17 -7.04
N GLN A 58 -2.45 -7.08 -5.90
CA GLN A 58 -1.88 -6.56 -4.66
C GLN A 58 -1.69 -7.68 -3.65
N TYR A 59 -0.49 -7.77 -3.08
CA TYR A 59 -0.20 -8.61 -1.92
C TYR A 59 0.09 -7.71 -0.72
N ARG A 60 -0.77 -7.74 0.30
CA ARG A 60 -0.53 -7.03 1.56
C ARG A 60 0.33 -7.87 2.47
N TYR A 61 1.33 -7.25 3.07
CA TYR A 61 2.25 -7.94 3.97
C TYR A 61 2.54 -7.10 5.21
N ILE A 62 3.24 -7.70 6.15
CA ILE A 62 3.66 -7.09 7.41
C ILE A 62 4.43 -5.79 7.13
N SER A 63 4.07 -4.72 7.83
CA SER A 63 4.71 -3.41 7.71
C SER A 63 6.20 -3.44 8.05
N GLY A 64 6.95 -2.59 7.40
CA GLY A 64 8.39 -2.47 7.46
C GLY A 64 9.03 -2.74 6.10
N TYR A 65 9.84 -1.78 5.61
CA TYR A 65 10.39 -1.84 4.26
C TYR A 65 11.12 -3.16 3.95
N ARG A 66 11.86 -3.70 4.91
CA ARG A 66 12.53 -5.02 4.75
C ARG A 66 11.54 -6.15 4.57
N ASN A 67 10.40 -6.10 5.27
CA ASN A 67 9.39 -7.15 5.18
C ASN A 67 8.76 -7.17 3.78
N VAL A 68 8.29 -6.02 3.28
CA VAL A 68 7.66 -5.94 1.96
C VAL A 68 8.65 -6.24 0.83
N ILE A 69 9.91 -5.81 0.94
CA ILE A 69 10.96 -6.10 -0.04
C ILE A 69 11.29 -7.60 -0.05
N ASN A 70 11.54 -8.19 1.10
CA ASN A 70 11.86 -9.61 1.20
C ASN A 70 10.70 -10.48 0.69
N LYS A 71 9.44 -10.08 0.95
CA LYS A 71 8.28 -10.78 0.43
C LYS A 71 8.18 -10.71 -1.10
N ALA A 72 8.50 -9.57 -1.69
CA ALA A 72 8.55 -9.43 -3.15
C ALA A 72 9.63 -10.33 -3.78
N ILE A 73 10.80 -10.42 -3.16
CA ILE A 73 11.87 -11.32 -3.58
C ILE A 73 11.43 -12.78 -3.44
N GLU A 74 10.82 -13.14 -2.30
CA GLU A 74 10.28 -14.48 -2.05
C GLU A 74 9.28 -14.90 -3.12
N LEU A 75 8.30 -14.04 -3.43
CA LEU A 75 7.29 -14.29 -4.46
C LEU A 75 7.93 -14.55 -5.83
N ASN A 76 8.92 -13.75 -6.22
CA ASN A 76 9.65 -13.98 -7.47
C ASN A 76 10.39 -15.32 -7.48
N ASN A 77 11.01 -15.72 -6.38
CA ASN A 77 11.69 -17.00 -6.25
C ASN A 77 10.70 -18.18 -6.33
N GLN A 78 9.43 -17.95 -5.98
CA GLN A 78 8.34 -18.94 -6.09
C GLN A 78 7.64 -18.92 -7.46
N GLY A 79 8.10 -18.08 -8.40
CA GLY A 79 7.55 -17.98 -9.75
C GLY A 79 6.38 -17.00 -9.92
N THR A 80 6.02 -16.25 -8.88
CA THR A 80 5.04 -15.16 -8.96
C THR A 80 5.76 -13.88 -9.37
N ASP A 81 5.40 -13.31 -10.51
CA ASP A 81 6.01 -12.04 -10.94
C ASP A 81 5.61 -10.91 -9.98
N CYS A 82 6.61 -10.28 -9.38
CA CYS A 82 6.45 -9.12 -8.52
C CYS A 82 7.49 -8.07 -8.89
N GLN A 83 7.05 -6.93 -9.40
CA GLN A 83 7.93 -5.88 -9.91
C GLN A 83 8.12 -4.72 -8.93
N LEU A 84 7.27 -4.59 -7.91
CA LEU A 84 7.30 -3.48 -6.96
C LEU A 84 6.96 -3.94 -5.55
N ALA A 85 7.80 -3.55 -4.59
CA ALA A 85 7.52 -3.55 -3.16
C ALA A 85 7.44 -2.10 -2.70
N ILE A 86 6.34 -1.70 -2.03
CA ILE A 86 6.13 -0.32 -1.64
C ILE A 86 5.32 -0.19 -0.36
N GLU A 87 5.67 0.79 0.46
CA GLU A 87 4.93 1.14 1.67
C GLU A 87 4.21 2.49 1.57
N THR A 88 3.18 2.64 2.37
CA THR A 88 2.47 3.93 2.56
C THR A 88 3.35 5.03 3.13
N SER A 89 4.51 4.69 3.68
CA SER A 89 5.55 5.61 4.18
C SER A 89 6.44 6.22 3.10
N GLY A 90 6.38 5.69 1.86
CA GLY A 90 7.18 6.16 0.74
C GLY A 90 8.44 5.33 0.45
N HIS A 91 8.75 4.30 1.25
CA HIS A 91 9.76 3.31 0.90
C HIS A 91 9.29 2.51 -0.31
N ALA A 92 10.15 2.36 -1.32
CA ALA A 92 9.82 1.60 -2.51
C ALA A 92 11.05 0.96 -3.16
N ALA A 93 10.89 -0.28 -3.60
CA ALA A 93 11.93 -1.07 -4.23
C ALA A 93 11.38 -1.75 -5.50
N PHE A 94 12.06 -1.54 -6.62
CA PHE A 94 11.71 -2.12 -7.91
C PHE A 94 12.60 -3.33 -8.23
N LYS A 95 12.03 -4.36 -8.83
CA LYS A 95 12.77 -5.55 -9.28
C LYS A 95 13.88 -5.16 -10.25
N GLU A 96 13.61 -4.27 -11.20
CA GLU A 96 14.58 -3.77 -12.18
C GLU A 96 15.74 -2.99 -11.54
N ASN A 97 15.56 -2.46 -10.31
CA ASN A 97 16.59 -1.84 -9.51
C ASN A 97 17.06 -2.78 -8.37
N TYR A 98 17.08 -4.09 -8.62
CA TYR A 98 17.57 -5.12 -7.70
C TYR A 98 16.88 -5.12 -6.32
N PHE A 99 15.65 -4.63 -6.23
CA PHE A 99 14.92 -4.44 -4.98
C PHE A 99 15.66 -3.56 -3.95
N LEU A 100 16.46 -2.62 -4.41
CA LEU A 100 17.03 -1.58 -3.55
C LEU A 100 15.92 -0.63 -3.10
N ASP A 101 15.90 -0.32 -1.81
CA ASP A 101 15.02 0.71 -1.25
C ASP A 101 15.56 2.09 -1.65
N ASP A 102 14.99 2.70 -2.69
CA ASP A 102 15.58 3.82 -3.40
C ASP A 102 14.53 4.87 -3.79
N GLY A 103 14.45 5.93 -3.00
CA GLY A 103 13.57 7.07 -3.25
C GLY A 103 13.95 7.86 -4.50
N ALA A 104 15.23 7.91 -4.86
CA ALA A 104 15.67 8.60 -6.08
C ALA A 104 15.20 7.84 -7.34
N TYR A 105 15.20 6.52 -7.30
CA TYR A 105 14.67 5.70 -8.39
C TYR A 105 13.15 5.89 -8.56
N VAL A 106 12.40 6.00 -7.46
CA VAL A 106 10.97 6.36 -7.50
C VAL A 106 10.76 7.68 -8.23
N VAL A 107 11.53 8.71 -7.88
CA VAL A 107 11.46 10.02 -8.54
C VAL A 107 11.78 9.90 -10.03
N ALA A 108 12.82 9.16 -10.41
CA ALA A 108 13.18 8.93 -11.81
C ALA A 108 12.03 8.27 -12.60
N LYS A 109 11.41 7.23 -12.07
CA LYS A 109 10.25 6.55 -12.70
C LYS A 109 9.08 7.52 -12.94
N ILE A 110 8.80 8.39 -11.98
CA ILE A 110 7.73 9.40 -12.12
C ILE A 110 8.13 10.46 -13.17
N LEU A 111 9.38 10.96 -13.15
CA LEU A 111 9.87 11.94 -14.12
C LEU A 111 9.82 11.39 -15.55
N MET A 112 10.14 10.11 -15.76
CA MET A 112 10.05 9.45 -17.07
C MET A 112 8.62 9.33 -17.59
N LEU A 113 7.63 9.30 -16.71
CA LEU A 113 6.21 9.28 -17.07
C LEU A 113 5.69 10.66 -17.50
N LEU A 114 6.17 11.76 -16.89
CA LEU A 114 5.62 13.10 -17.08
C LEU A 114 5.53 13.55 -18.56
N PRO A 115 6.54 13.35 -19.43
CA PRO A 115 6.44 13.75 -20.83
C PRO A 115 5.28 13.07 -21.56
N ARG A 116 5.00 11.80 -21.23
CA ARG A 116 3.89 11.04 -21.83
C ARG A 116 2.53 11.57 -21.38
N LEU A 117 2.42 12.00 -20.11
CA LEU A 117 1.21 12.63 -19.59
C LEU A 117 0.97 13.99 -20.22
N VAL A 118 2.00 14.84 -20.27
CA VAL A 118 1.91 16.17 -20.89
C VAL A 118 1.47 16.07 -22.35
N ALA A 119 2.04 15.14 -23.11
CA ALA A 119 1.65 14.91 -24.51
C ALA A 119 0.17 14.53 -24.68
N LYS A 120 -0.47 13.97 -23.66
CA LYS A 120 -1.90 13.62 -23.63
C LYS A 120 -2.78 14.68 -22.94
N GLY A 121 -2.20 15.76 -22.43
CA GLY A 121 -2.92 16.73 -21.60
C GLY A 121 -3.35 16.18 -20.25
N GLU A 122 -2.65 15.16 -19.74
CA GLU A 122 -2.90 14.49 -18.48
C GLU A 122 -1.92 14.95 -17.39
N THR A 123 -2.29 14.72 -16.14
CA THR A 123 -1.49 15.00 -14.94
C THR A 123 -1.34 13.76 -14.08
N LEU A 124 -0.46 13.77 -13.07
CA LEU A 124 -0.35 12.66 -12.11
C LEU A 124 -1.69 12.42 -11.40
N ASP A 125 -2.42 13.49 -11.04
CA ASP A 125 -3.74 13.39 -10.42
C ASP A 125 -4.75 12.67 -11.32
N SER A 126 -4.68 12.90 -12.64
CA SER A 126 -5.59 12.29 -13.59
C SER A 126 -5.44 10.76 -13.65
N LEU A 127 -4.23 10.23 -13.40
CA LEU A 127 -3.97 8.80 -13.37
C LEU A 127 -4.73 8.08 -12.26
N ILE A 128 -4.87 8.73 -11.12
CA ILE A 128 -5.51 8.15 -9.93
C ILE A 128 -6.93 8.68 -9.70
N LYS A 129 -7.50 9.43 -10.63
CA LYS A 129 -8.87 9.98 -10.53
C LYS A 129 -9.92 8.92 -10.23
N LYS A 130 -9.70 7.67 -10.64
CA LYS A 130 -10.61 6.54 -10.36
C LYS A 130 -10.32 5.83 -9.02
N LEU A 131 -9.28 6.22 -8.32
CA LEU A 131 -9.03 5.72 -6.96
C LEU A 131 -9.97 6.42 -5.99
N VAL A 132 -10.82 5.64 -5.36
CA VAL A 132 -11.72 6.16 -4.32
C VAL A 132 -10.90 6.50 -3.09
N GLN A 133 -10.95 7.76 -2.69
CA GLN A 133 -10.24 8.27 -1.51
C GLN A 133 -11.02 7.93 -0.23
N PRO A 134 -10.34 7.61 0.86
CA PRO A 134 -10.98 7.48 2.16
C PRO A 134 -11.54 8.84 2.58
N LYS A 135 -12.74 8.85 3.14
CA LYS A 135 -13.35 10.07 3.70
C LYS A 135 -12.68 10.48 5.00
N GLU A 136 -12.24 9.50 5.77
CA GLU A 136 -11.59 9.69 7.05
C GLU A 136 -10.53 8.62 7.25
N VAL A 137 -9.41 9.00 7.85
CA VAL A 137 -8.33 8.09 8.27
C VAL A 137 -7.90 8.53 9.67
N VAL A 138 -8.05 7.63 10.63
CA VAL A 138 -7.67 7.88 12.03
C VAL A 138 -6.60 6.86 12.43
N GLU A 139 -5.53 7.33 13.04
CA GLU A 139 -4.52 6.49 13.67
C GLU A 139 -4.54 6.74 15.18
N VAL A 140 -4.77 5.70 15.96
CA VAL A 140 -4.76 5.78 17.42
C VAL A 140 -3.63 4.92 17.96
N ARG A 141 -2.78 5.51 18.81
CA ARG A 141 -1.65 4.83 19.43
C ARG A 141 -1.87 4.69 20.92
N PHE A 142 -1.77 3.48 21.41
CA PHE A 142 -1.90 3.18 22.84
C PHE A 142 -0.54 2.82 23.44
N LYS A 143 -0.26 3.34 24.63
CA LYS A 143 0.89 2.93 25.42
C LYS A 143 0.47 1.80 26.36
N ILE A 144 1.04 0.62 26.19
CA ILE A 144 0.82 -0.52 27.08
C ILE A 144 1.71 -0.36 28.31
N GLY A 145 1.10 -0.23 29.50
CA GLY A 145 1.80 0.07 30.75
C GLY A 145 2.36 -1.15 31.49
N THR A 146 2.26 -2.35 30.95
CA THR A 146 2.78 -3.58 31.57
C THR A 146 4.28 -3.77 31.28
N LYS A 147 4.98 -4.53 32.15
CA LYS A 147 6.40 -4.87 31.92
C LYS A 147 6.59 -5.71 30.67
N ASP A 148 5.72 -6.65 30.42
CA ASP A 148 5.69 -7.45 29.19
C ASP A 148 4.62 -6.91 28.23
N PHE A 149 4.92 -5.74 27.69
CA PHE A 149 4.02 -5.06 26.74
C PHE A 149 3.80 -5.86 25.44
N LYS A 150 4.78 -6.68 25.04
CA LYS A 150 4.64 -7.52 23.83
C LYS A 150 3.63 -8.64 24.03
N ALA A 151 3.75 -9.40 25.12
CA ALA A 151 2.80 -10.45 25.43
C ALA A 151 1.39 -9.89 25.60
N THR A 152 1.24 -8.80 26.37
CA THR A 152 -0.06 -8.12 26.52
C THR A 152 -0.63 -7.66 25.19
N GLY A 153 0.17 -7.08 24.30
CA GLY A 153 -0.28 -6.66 22.98
C GLY A 153 -0.75 -7.84 22.11
N LEU A 154 -0.05 -8.96 22.14
CA LEU A 154 -0.45 -10.17 21.41
C LEU A 154 -1.76 -10.77 21.96
N GLU A 155 -1.96 -10.76 23.27
CA GLU A 155 -3.23 -11.19 23.89
C GLU A 155 -4.40 -10.29 23.46
N VAL A 156 -4.22 -8.98 23.48
CA VAL A 156 -5.23 -8.04 22.99
C VAL A 156 -5.59 -8.29 21.54
N ILE A 157 -4.59 -8.43 20.65
CA ILE A 157 -4.82 -8.71 19.23
C ILE A 157 -5.57 -10.03 19.04
N LYS A 158 -5.19 -11.07 19.78
CA LYS A 158 -5.84 -12.39 19.73
C LYS A 158 -7.32 -12.33 20.16
N ASP A 159 -7.62 -11.51 21.15
CA ASP A 159 -8.95 -11.44 21.76
C ASP A 159 -9.86 -10.40 21.07
N PHE A 160 -9.27 -9.45 20.34
CA PHE A 160 -9.96 -8.35 19.70
C PHE A 160 -11.14 -8.77 18.79
N PRO A 161 -11.06 -9.86 17.99
CA PRO A 161 -12.18 -10.34 17.18
C PRO A 161 -13.45 -10.67 17.99
N ASN A 162 -13.33 -10.96 19.28
CA ASN A 162 -14.47 -11.27 20.16
C ASN A 162 -15.25 -10.02 20.59
N TRP A 163 -14.69 -8.83 20.41
CA TRP A 163 -15.24 -7.56 20.91
C TRP A 163 -15.84 -6.67 19.79
N ILE A 164 -15.66 -7.07 18.53
CA ILE A 164 -16.19 -6.31 17.40
C ILE A 164 -17.71 -6.50 17.26
N PRO A 165 -18.44 -5.54 16.66
CA PRO A 165 -19.83 -5.71 16.27
C PRO A 165 -20.03 -6.94 15.39
N LYS A 166 -21.19 -7.60 15.51
CA LYS A 166 -21.47 -8.87 14.79
C LYS A 166 -21.53 -8.75 13.27
N ASP A 167 -21.79 -7.56 12.78
CA ASP A 167 -21.87 -7.21 11.34
C ASP A 167 -20.52 -6.82 10.73
N TRP A 168 -19.48 -6.72 11.57
CA TRP A 168 -18.10 -6.50 11.11
C TRP A 168 -17.43 -7.84 10.82
N VAL A 169 -16.55 -7.86 9.82
CA VAL A 169 -15.93 -9.10 9.32
C VAL A 169 -14.42 -9.06 9.49
N VAL A 170 -13.88 -10.06 10.18
CA VAL A 170 -12.42 -10.26 10.24
C VAL A 170 -11.92 -10.68 8.87
N ASN A 171 -10.96 -9.92 8.34
CA ASN A 171 -10.33 -10.23 7.06
C ASN A 171 -9.22 -11.27 7.28
N LEU A 172 -9.44 -12.48 6.78
CA LEU A 172 -8.50 -13.61 6.94
C LEU A 172 -7.29 -13.55 5.98
N GLU A 173 -7.32 -12.64 4.98
CA GLU A 173 -6.17 -12.42 4.08
C GLU A 173 -5.14 -11.44 4.67
N ASN A 174 -5.24 -11.11 5.95
CA ASN A 174 -4.34 -10.18 6.62
C ASN A 174 -3.22 -10.93 7.35
N GLU A 175 -1.98 -10.53 7.14
CA GLU A 175 -0.81 -11.15 7.77
C GLU A 175 -0.23 -10.30 8.93
N GLU A 176 -0.80 -9.14 9.24
CA GLU A 176 -0.36 -8.26 10.32
C GLU A 176 -1.51 -7.85 11.22
N GLY A 177 -1.43 -8.20 12.50
CA GLY A 177 -2.46 -7.85 13.47
C GLY A 177 -3.83 -8.44 13.11
N VAL A 178 -4.88 -7.68 13.37
CA VAL A 178 -6.25 -8.01 13.00
C VAL A 178 -6.77 -6.91 12.06
N ARG A 179 -7.22 -7.31 10.89
CA ARG A 179 -7.92 -6.42 9.98
C ARG A 179 -9.40 -6.73 9.99
N ILE A 180 -10.21 -5.72 10.14
CA ILE A 180 -11.66 -5.83 10.18
C ILE A 180 -12.24 -4.94 9.08
N ASP A 181 -13.03 -5.54 8.22
CA ASP A 181 -13.76 -4.83 7.18
C ASP A 181 -15.22 -4.63 7.63
N PHE A 182 -15.75 -3.44 7.43
CA PHE A 182 -17.14 -3.11 7.75
C PHE A 182 -17.82 -2.39 6.58
N LYS A 183 -19.15 -2.52 6.55
CA LYS A 183 -20.03 -1.98 5.51
C LYS A 183 -21.35 -1.51 6.10
N GLY A 184 -22.24 -0.98 5.27
CA GLY A 184 -23.59 -0.63 5.66
C GLY A 184 -23.69 0.76 6.25
N GLU A 185 -24.33 0.89 7.42
CA GLU A 185 -24.56 2.20 8.06
C GLU A 185 -23.27 2.93 8.46
N TYR A 186 -22.19 2.18 8.69
CA TYR A 186 -20.85 2.73 8.96
C TYR A 186 -20.07 3.06 7.68
N GLY A 187 -20.67 2.84 6.50
CA GLY A 187 -20.00 2.98 5.22
C GLY A 187 -19.08 1.80 4.89
N ASP A 188 -18.24 1.97 3.86
CA ASP A 188 -17.17 1.03 3.52
C ASP A 188 -15.89 1.47 4.24
N GLY A 189 -15.37 0.61 5.12
CA GLY A 189 -14.17 0.91 5.88
C GLY A 189 -13.42 -0.32 6.34
N TRP A 190 -12.30 -0.08 7.04
CA TRP A 190 -11.50 -1.12 7.67
C TRP A 190 -10.81 -0.57 8.93
N LEU A 191 -10.57 -1.42 9.88
CA LEU A 191 -9.84 -1.18 11.12
C LEU A 191 -8.66 -2.15 11.21
#